data_7435129e76c3204953351a2769e7ca94
#
_entry.id   7435129e76c3204953351a2769e7ca94
#
_cell.length_a   1.000
_cell.length_b   1.000
_cell.length_c   1.000
_cell.angle_alpha   90.00
_cell.angle_beta   90.00
_cell.angle_gamma   90.00
#
_symmetry.space_group_name_H-M   'P 1'
#
loop_
_entity.id
_entity.type
_entity.pdbx_description
1 polymer ?
#
loop_
_entity_poly.entity_id
_entity_poly.type
_entity_poly.pdbx_seq_one_letter_code
_entity_poly.pdbx_strand_id
1 'polypeptide(L)'
;GAATRFPSQANKIRLKLTAIALSLFPLIIILLVLLMFTHKPSNMMQQLEWSDALGNFEQTSMEGDETKGYPLSNLEDGDLRTAWLYTMPQKPQNPILTLFFDSPVLVTHFGIATGYQKSIDDPYGDRFRIFKKPRTLTIETNNGFKQKIKLENIKGVQYPNIQAIETSEIKVYLDDVFEAESNDFAISEIRLFGMEL
;
A
#
# COMPACT_ATOMS: atom_id res chain seq x y z
N GLY A 1 -48.90 40.07 -55.48
CA GLY A 1 -49.32 39.32 -54.32
C GLY A 1 -48.25 38.39 -53.93
N ALA A 2 -47.55 38.60 -52.79
CA ALA A 2 -46.53 37.72 -52.21
C ALA A 2 -47.24 36.58 -51.50
N ALA A 3 -47.04 35.32 -51.94
CA ALA A 3 -47.61 34.13 -51.31
C ALA A 3 -46.76 33.79 -50.10
N THR A 4 -47.30 33.97 -48.90
CA THR A 4 -46.72 33.50 -47.62
C THR A 4 -46.83 31.99 -47.61
N ARG A 5 -45.69 31.28 -47.81
CA ARG A 5 -45.60 29.82 -47.64
C ARG A 5 -45.60 29.52 -46.12
N PHE A 6 -46.69 28.98 -45.64
CA PHE A 6 -46.73 28.39 -44.29
C PHE A 6 -45.84 27.13 -44.26
N PRO A 7 -45.00 26.96 -43.22
CA PRO A 7 -44.20 25.78 -43.13
C PRO A 7 -45.09 24.53 -42.99
N SER A 8 -44.79 23.47 -43.73
CA SER A 8 -45.54 22.19 -43.69
C SER A 8 -45.48 21.57 -42.29
N GLN A 9 -46.52 20.84 -41.89
CA GLN A 9 -46.58 20.12 -40.58
C GLN A 9 -45.31 19.29 -40.30
N ALA A 10 -44.72 18.68 -41.34
CA ALA A 10 -43.48 17.92 -41.24
C ALA A 10 -42.28 18.78 -40.74
N ASN A 11 -42.22 20.07 -41.17
CA ASN A 11 -41.16 20.96 -40.72
C ASN A 11 -41.35 21.42 -39.28
N LYS A 12 -42.59 21.55 -38.79
CA LYS A 12 -42.87 21.84 -37.37
C LYS A 12 -42.50 20.67 -36.45
N ILE A 13 -42.73 19.41 -36.88
CA ILE A 13 -42.36 18.22 -36.13
C ILE A 13 -40.84 18.07 -36.08
N ARG A 14 -40.13 18.27 -37.21
CA ARG A 14 -38.66 18.26 -37.21
C ARG A 14 -38.03 19.32 -36.31
N LEU A 15 -38.56 20.52 -36.33
CA LEU A 15 -38.07 21.62 -35.44
C LEU A 15 -38.28 21.29 -33.96
N LYS A 16 -39.39 20.67 -33.58
CA LYS A 16 -39.64 20.25 -32.20
C LYS A 16 -38.71 19.11 -31.77
N LEU A 17 -38.45 18.12 -32.64
CA LEU A 17 -37.53 17.04 -32.36
C LEU A 17 -36.07 17.50 -32.21
N THR A 18 -35.62 18.45 -33.07
CA THR A 18 -34.28 19.03 -32.92
C THR A 18 -34.15 19.89 -31.66
N ALA A 19 -35.18 20.62 -31.26
CA ALA A 19 -35.16 21.42 -30.01
C ALA A 19 -35.09 20.51 -28.77
N ILE A 20 -35.80 19.37 -28.75
CA ILE A 20 -35.76 18.38 -27.67
C ILE A 20 -34.38 17.71 -27.62
N ALA A 21 -33.82 17.33 -28.77
CA ALA A 21 -32.47 16.72 -28.83
C ALA A 21 -31.39 17.71 -28.35
N LEU A 22 -31.48 18.98 -28.72
CA LEU A 22 -30.55 20.02 -28.25
C LEU A 22 -30.66 20.29 -26.72
N SER A 23 -31.86 20.18 -26.15
CA SER A 23 -32.05 20.38 -24.71
C SER A 23 -31.58 19.20 -23.86
N LEU A 24 -31.60 17.97 -24.41
CA LEU A 24 -31.13 16.76 -23.73
C LEU A 24 -29.61 16.56 -23.82
N PHE A 25 -28.96 17.14 -24.83
CA PHE A 25 -27.52 17.03 -25.06
C PHE A 25 -26.65 17.47 -23.88
N PRO A 26 -26.87 18.62 -23.22
CA PRO A 26 -26.10 19.03 -22.05
C PRO A 26 -26.34 18.09 -20.85
N LEU A 27 -27.55 17.56 -20.67
CA LEU A 27 -27.87 16.60 -19.62
C LEU A 27 -27.12 15.28 -19.81
N ILE A 28 -27.01 14.81 -21.04
CA ILE A 28 -26.23 13.59 -21.37
C ILE A 28 -24.74 13.84 -21.09
N ILE A 29 -24.21 15.01 -21.46
CA ILE A 29 -22.82 15.37 -21.17
C ILE A 29 -22.57 15.42 -19.66
N ILE A 30 -23.45 16.06 -18.90
CA ILE A 30 -23.35 16.13 -17.44
C ILE A 30 -23.39 14.72 -16.84
N LEU A 31 -24.28 13.85 -17.31
CA LEU A 31 -24.38 12.46 -16.86
C LEU A 31 -23.10 11.67 -17.17
N LEU A 32 -22.53 11.82 -18.38
CA LEU A 32 -21.29 11.19 -18.77
C LEU A 32 -20.09 11.69 -17.94
N VAL A 33 -20.04 13.01 -17.68
CA VAL A 33 -19.02 13.59 -16.79
C VAL A 33 -19.17 13.07 -15.38
N LEU A 34 -20.40 13.03 -14.83
CA LEU A 34 -20.65 12.43 -13.50
C LEU A 34 -20.26 10.95 -13.46
N LEU A 35 -20.58 10.18 -14.49
CA LEU A 35 -20.16 8.77 -14.59
C LEU A 35 -18.63 8.62 -14.66
N MET A 36 -17.92 9.54 -15.33
CA MET A 36 -16.45 9.55 -15.34
C MET A 36 -15.85 9.87 -13.96
N PHE A 37 -16.50 10.75 -13.19
CA PHE A 37 -16.05 11.09 -11.83
C PHE A 37 -16.49 10.07 -10.77
N THR A 38 -17.59 9.34 -11.00
CA THR A 38 -18.05 8.28 -10.08
C THR A 38 -17.42 6.93 -10.38
N HIS A 39 -16.99 6.68 -11.61
CA HIS A 39 -16.12 5.55 -11.91
C HIS A 39 -14.69 5.93 -11.52
N LYS A 40 -14.36 5.74 -10.25
CA LYS A 40 -12.96 5.61 -9.83
C LYS A 40 -12.38 4.51 -10.73
N PRO A 41 -11.35 4.80 -11.55
CA PRO A 41 -10.78 3.73 -12.36
C PRO A 41 -10.23 2.68 -11.38
N SER A 42 -10.93 1.57 -11.24
CA SER A 42 -10.61 0.47 -10.33
C SER A 42 -9.27 -0.21 -10.68
N ASN A 43 -8.60 0.27 -11.72
CA ASN A 43 -7.37 -0.31 -12.25
C ASN A 43 -6.13 0.59 -12.07
N MET A 44 -6.19 1.67 -11.29
CA MET A 44 -5.00 2.44 -10.96
C MET A 44 -4.28 1.77 -9.79
N MET A 45 -3.00 1.49 -9.99
CA MET A 45 -2.11 1.04 -8.92
C MET A 45 -2.13 2.05 -7.79
N GLN A 46 -2.52 1.64 -6.61
CA GLN A 46 -2.59 2.46 -5.41
C GLN A 46 -1.78 1.82 -4.29
N GLN A 47 -1.42 2.61 -3.29
CA GLN A 47 -0.92 2.04 -2.05
C GLN A 47 -2.07 1.31 -1.37
N LEU A 48 -1.84 0.04 -1.04
CA LEU A 48 -2.80 -0.80 -0.34
C LEU A 48 -2.62 -0.62 1.16
N GLU A 49 -3.72 -0.44 1.86
CA GLU A 49 -3.77 -0.41 3.32
C GLU A 49 -4.20 -1.80 3.80
N TRP A 50 -3.53 -2.32 4.81
CA TRP A 50 -3.98 -3.54 5.48
C TRP A 50 -4.93 -3.17 6.63
N SER A 51 -5.92 -4.03 6.86
CA SER A 51 -6.94 -3.80 7.89
C SER A 51 -6.47 -4.18 9.29
N ASP A 52 -5.52 -5.12 9.38
CA ASP A 52 -4.94 -5.60 10.63
C ASP A 52 -3.53 -6.15 10.40
N ALA A 53 -2.70 -6.10 11.44
CA ALA A 53 -1.35 -6.63 11.41
C ALA A 53 -1.02 -7.34 12.73
N LEU A 54 -0.52 -8.57 12.63
CA LEU A 54 -0.06 -9.37 13.77
C LEU A 54 1.45 -9.53 13.72
N GLY A 55 2.13 -8.96 14.72
CA GLY A 55 3.52 -9.29 15.02
C GLY A 55 3.58 -10.47 15.98
N ASN A 56 4.31 -11.50 15.62
CA ASN A 56 4.39 -12.73 16.44
C ASN A 56 5.43 -12.67 17.57
N PHE A 57 5.98 -11.50 17.88
CA PHE A 57 7.02 -11.32 18.88
C PHE A 57 6.73 -10.15 19.80
N GLU A 58 7.20 -10.24 21.04
CA GLU A 58 7.09 -9.16 22.02
C GLU A 58 7.81 -7.90 21.51
N GLN A 59 7.15 -6.77 21.66
CA GLN A 59 7.75 -5.48 21.35
C GLN A 59 8.88 -5.20 22.34
N THR A 60 10.02 -4.77 21.81
CA THR A 60 11.13 -4.31 22.66
C THR A 60 10.79 -2.92 23.21
N SER A 61 10.64 -2.80 24.54
CA SER A 61 10.65 -1.51 25.20
C SER A 61 12.11 -1.12 25.50
N MET A 62 12.57 0.04 25.02
CA MET A 62 13.84 0.58 25.51
C MET A 62 13.64 1.14 26.92
N GLU A 63 14.52 0.74 27.86
CA GLU A 63 14.56 1.30 29.21
C GLU A 63 14.63 2.83 29.14
N GLY A 64 13.65 3.51 29.71
CA GLY A 64 13.65 4.96 29.93
C GLY A 64 12.65 5.79 29.13
N ASP A 65 11.92 5.24 28.16
CA ASP A 65 10.85 5.96 27.46
C ASP A 65 9.62 5.07 27.25
N GLU A 66 8.85 4.88 28.29
CA GLU A 66 7.60 4.10 28.28
C GLU A 66 6.52 4.69 27.33
N THR A 67 6.71 5.94 26.89
CA THR A 67 5.74 6.65 26.05
C THR A 67 6.00 6.51 24.56
N LYS A 68 7.17 6.00 24.17
CA LYS A 68 7.58 5.81 22.77
C LYS A 68 7.92 4.36 22.50
N GLY A 69 6.91 3.50 22.54
CA GLY A 69 7.04 2.14 22.07
C GLY A 69 7.45 2.10 20.59
N TYR A 70 7.85 0.91 20.13
CA TYR A 70 8.14 0.64 18.73
C TYR A 70 7.03 -0.24 18.13
N PRO A 71 5.78 0.27 18.05
CA PRO A 71 4.60 -0.50 17.68
C PRO A 71 4.60 -0.91 16.21
N LEU A 72 3.76 -1.86 15.86
CA LEU A 72 3.53 -2.28 14.47
C LEU A 72 3.05 -1.14 13.57
N SER A 73 2.32 -0.16 14.13
CA SER A 73 1.87 1.02 13.39
C SER A 73 3.01 1.87 12.80
N ASN A 74 4.24 1.73 13.30
CA ASN A 74 5.40 2.37 12.70
C ASN A 74 5.77 1.78 11.33
N LEU A 75 5.19 0.63 10.94
CA LEU A 75 5.41 0.04 9.61
C LEU A 75 4.65 0.75 8.48
N GLU A 76 3.72 1.65 8.81
CA GLU A 76 2.82 2.32 7.85
C GLU A 76 2.66 3.82 8.10
N ASP A 77 3.45 4.40 9.01
CA ASP A 77 3.31 5.80 9.40
C ASP A 77 3.97 6.79 8.40
N GLY A 78 4.69 6.27 7.41
CA GLY A 78 5.38 7.06 6.40
C GLY A 78 6.66 7.74 6.89
N ASP A 79 7.07 7.53 8.15
CA ASP A 79 8.26 8.13 8.74
C ASP A 79 9.38 7.11 8.92
N LEU A 80 10.38 7.12 8.05
CA LEU A 80 11.53 6.21 8.13
C LEU A 80 12.38 6.40 9.40
N ARG A 81 12.11 7.46 10.20
CA ARG A 81 12.78 7.72 11.49
C ARG A 81 12.09 7.03 12.66
N THR A 82 11.00 6.35 12.42
CA THR A 82 10.36 5.40 13.34
C THR A 82 10.70 3.98 12.92
N ALA A 83 10.41 3.00 13.76
CA ALA A 83 10.60 1.60 13.42
C ALA A 83 9.74 0.70 14.30
N TRP A 84 9.36 -0.44 13.77
CA TRP A 84 8.95 -1.58 14.56
C TRP A 84 10.20 -2.33 14.99
N LEU A 85 10.34 -2.52 16.30
CA LEU A 85 11.47 -3.24 16.91
C LEU A 85 10.97 -4.45 17.68
N TYR A 86 11.72 -5.53 17.61
CA TYR A 86 11.49 -6.72 18.45
C TYR A 86 12.78 -7.47 18.72
N THR A 87 12.80 -8.21 19.83
CA THR A 87 13.92 -9.07 20.19
C THR A 87 13.83 -10.37 19.40
N MET A 88 14.89 -10.70 18.66
CA MET A 88 14.91 -11.90 17.83
C MET A 88 14.90 -13.16 18.70
N PRO A 89 13.97 -14.10 18.47
CA PRO A 89 14.06 -15.43 19.03
C PRO A 89 15.24 -16.20 18.40
N GLN A 90 15.79 -17.15 19.13
CA GLN A 90 16.94 -17.94 18.65
C GLN A 90 16.65 -18.71 17.35
N LYS A 91 15.40 -19.06 17.08
CA LYS A 91 14.95 -19.73 15.84
C LYS A 91 13.55 -19.26 15.48
N PRO A 92 13.39 -18.28 14.61
CA PRO A 92 12.06 -17.88 14.13
C PRO A 92 11.49 -18.98 13.24
N GLN A 93 10.53 -19.76 13.75
CA GLN A 93 9.81 -20.78 12.97
C GLN A 93 8.48 -20.26 12.43
N ASN A 94 7.98 -19.15 13.00
CA ASN A 94 6.71 -18.53 12.65
C ASN A 94 6.94 -17.28 11.79
N PRO A 95 5.94 -16.83 11.05
CA PRO A 95 6.03 -15.52 10.37
C PRO A 95 6.31 -14.45 11.43
N ILE A 96 7.22 -13.54 11.12
CA ILE A 96 7.51 -12.40 12.00
C ILE A 96 6.37 -11.39 11.96
N LEU A 97 5.66 -11.32 10.84
CA LEU A 97 4.57 -10.39 10.58
C LEU A 97 3.52 -11.08 9.71
N THR A 98 2.26 -10.84 10.00
CA THR A 98 1.12 -11.19 9.15
C THR A 98 0.28 -9.95 8.91
N LEU A 99 0.01 -9.64 7.66
CA LEU A 99 -0.83 -8.52 7.22
C LEU A 99 -2.14 -9.06 6.66
N PHE A 100 -3.25 -8.46 7.04
CA PHE A 100 -4.60 -8.86 6.62
C PHE A 100 -5.26 -7.74 5.80
N PHE A 101 -6.05 -8.12 4.83
CA PHE A 101 -6.88 -7.22 4.03
C PHE A 101 -8.34 -7.59 4.21
N ASP A 102 -9.23 -6.60 4.27
CA ASP A 102 -10.68 -6.81 4.41
C ASP A 102 -11.29 -7.54 3.21
N SER A 103 -10.70 -7.35 2.04
CA SER A 103 -11.06 -8.02 0.79
C SER A 103 -9.81 -8.50 0.05
N PRO A 104 -9.93 -9.45 -0.88
CA PRO A 104 -8.80 -9.83 -1.73
C PRO A 104 -8.23 -8.64 -2.50
N VAL A 105 -6.92 -8.57 -2.57
CA VAL A 105 -6.16 -7.54 -3.30
C VAL A 105 -5.19 -8.19 -4.27
N LEU A 106 -4.86 -7.51 -5.35
CA LEU A 106 -3.74 -7.86 -6.22
C LEU A 106 -2.54 -7.03 -5.84
N VAL A 107 -1.57 -7.62 -5.14
CA VAL A 107 -0.31 -6.96 -4.77
C VAL A 107 0.67 -7.09 -5.92
N THR A 108 1.17 -5.96 -6.43
CA THR A 108 2.11 -5.90 -7.55
C THR A 108 3.51 -5.43 -7.14
N HIS A 109 3.62 -4.68 -6.03
CA HIS A 109 4.89 -4.21 -5.50
C HIS A 109 4.92 -4.34 -3.98
N PHE A 110 6.07 -4.73 -3.48
CA PHE A 110 6.38 -4.81 -2.06
C PHE A 110 7.54 -3.88 -1.78
N GLY A 111 7.31 -2.83 -1.00
CA GLY A 111 8.34 -1.91 -0.54
C GLY A 111 8.69 -2.19 0.92
N ILE A 112 9.97 -2.11 1.27
CA ILE A 112 10.43 -2.26 2.64
C ILE A 112 11.61 -1.34 2.94
N ALA A 113 11.53 -0.61 4.05
CA ALA A 113 12.64 0.11 4.63
C ALA A 113 13.20 -0.68 5.82
N THR A 114 14.35 -1.27 5.64
CA THR A 114 14.99 -2.12 6.65
C THR A 114 15.71 -1.30 7.70
N GLY A 115 15.79 -1.82 8.92
CA GLY A 115 16.50 -1.20 10.03
C GLY A 115 15.75 0.00 10.63
N TYR A 116 16.35 0.65 11.59
CA TYR A 116 15.86 1.88 12.21
C TYR A 116 16.61 3.08 11.62
N GLN A 117 15.97 3.84 10.75
CA GLN A 117 16.65 4.84 9.91
C GLN A 117 16.70 6.25 10.54
N LYS A 118 16.65 6.33 11.87
CA LYS A 118 16.78 7.59 12.59
C LYS A 118 18.12 8.28 12.28
N SER A 119 18.13 9.61 12.35
CA SER A 119 19.29 10.42 12.00
C SER A 119 20.53 10.08 12.87
N ILE A 120 21.71 10.31 12.30
CA ILE A 120 23.00 10.22 13.03
C ILE A 120 23.06 11.22 14.19
N ASP A 121 22.25 12.28 14.16
CA ASP A 121 22.15 13.28 15.22
C ASP A 121 21.32 12.81 16.43
N ASP A 122 20.80 11.56 16.38
CA ASP A 122 20.16 10.94 17.53
C ASP A 122 21.17 10.80 18.68
N PRO A 123 20.80 11.15 19.93
CA PRO A 123 21.69 11.05 21.10
C PRO A 123 22.32 9.66 21.30
N TYR A 124 21.70 8.63 20.76
CA TYR A 124 22.15 7.25 20.88
C TYR A 124 22.91 6.76 19.62
N GLY A 125 23.27 7.66 18.69
CA GLY A 125 24.05 7.36 17.50
C GLY A 125 23.27 6.84 16.32
N ASP A 126 23.96 6.27 15.33
CA ASP A 126 23.35 5.76 14.09
C ASP A 126 22.59 4.47 14.35
N ARG A 127 21.28 4.59 14.59
CA ARG A 127 20.39 3.46 14.88
C ARG A 127 20.36 2.42 13.76
N PHE A 128 20.60 2.83 12.52
CA PHE A 128 20.65 1.90 11.39
C PHE A 128 21.78 0.88 11.53
N ARG A 129 22.89 1.23 12.21
CA ARG A 129 24.01 0.32 12.47
C ARG A 129 23.80 -0.56 13.67
N ILE A 130 23.08 -0.04 14.68
CA ILE A 130 22.93 -0.71 15.99
C ILE A 130 22.04 -1.94 15.90
N PHE A 131 20.94 -1.88 15.12
CA PHE A 131 19.94 -2.93 15.07
C PHE A 131 20.13 -3.88 13.89
N LYS A 132 19.83 -5.18 14.10
CA LYS A 132 19.74 -6.16 13.02
C LYS A 132 18.65 -5.76 12.02
N LYS A 133 18.82 -6.17 10.79
CA LYS A 133 17.93 -5.87 9.66
C LYS A 133 17.71 -7.10 8.81
N PRO A 134 16.54 -7.27 8.18
CA PRO A 134 16.36 -8.37 7.24
C PRO A 134 17.34 -8.29 6.07
N ARG A 135 18.00 -9.42 5.77
CA ARG A 135 18.77 -9.64 4.54
C ARG A 135 17.96 -10.45 3.55
N THR A 136 17.21 -11.41 4.06
CA THR A 136 16.37 -12.27 3.25
C THR A 136 15.06 -12.52 3.97
N LEU A 137 13.98 -12.33 3.26
CA LEU A 137 12.61 -12.59 3.70
C LEU A 137 11.96 -13.62 2.78
N THR A 138 11.02 -14.39 3.29
CA THR A 138 10.04 -15.12 2.49
C THR A 138 8.66 -14.53 2.74
N ILE A 139 7.98 -14.11 1.69
CA ILE A 139 6.55 -13.78 1.73
C ILE A 139 5.76 -15.04 1.34
N GLU A 140 4.68 -15.28 2.08
CA GLU A 140 3.72 -16.36 1.83
C GLU A 140 2.30 -15.78 1.87
N THR A 141 1.44 -16.25 1.00
CA THR A 141 0.05 -15.81 0.93
C THR A 141 -0.91 -16.92 1.40
N ASN A 142 -2.15 -16.57 1.68
CA ASN A 142 -3.18 -17.52 2.11
C ASN A 142 -3.48 -18.62 1.08
N ASN A 143 -3.15 -18.44 -0.21
CA ASN A 143 -3.27 -19.45 -1.26
C ASN A 143 -2.01 -20.35 -1.41
N GLY A 144 -1.02 -20.19 -0.51
CA GLY A 144 0.19 -21.00 -0.47
C GLY A 144 1.30 -20.57 -1.43
N PHE A 145 1.15 -19.44 -2.13
CA PHE A 145 2.26 -18.88 -2.90
C PHE A 145 3.38 -18.43 -1.97
N LYS A 146 4.63 -18.71 -2.35
CA LYS A 146 5.83 -18.32 -1.59
C LYS A 146 6.86 -17.69 -2.52
N GLN A 147 7.41 -16.57 -2.09
CA GLN A 147 8.52 -15.94 -2.79
C GLN A 147 9.59 -15.46 -1.81
N LYS A 148 10.84 -15.81 -2.11
CA LYS A 148 12.02 -15.33 -1.37
C LYS A 148 12.48 -13.98 -1.92
N ILE A 149 12.73 -13.04 -1.02
CA ILE A 149 13.13 -11.66 -1.29
C ILE A 149 14.52 -11.43 -0.69
N LYS A 150 15.45 -10.93 -1.49
CA LYS A 150 16.78 -10.49 -1.03
C LYS A 150 16.78 -8.97 -0.92
N LEU A 151 17.36 -8.46 0.16
CA LEU A 151 17.45 -7.04 0.48
C LEU A 151 18.92 -6.63 0.59
N GLU A 152 19.15 -5.35 0.39
CA GLU A 152 20.46 -4.73 0.54
C GLU A 152 20.58 -4.01 1.88
N ASN A 153 21.81 -3.84 2.37
CA ASN A 153 22.10 -3.11 3.62
C ASN A 153 22.21 -1.60 3.36
N ILE A 154 21.11 -0.99 2.89
CA ILE A 154 21.05 0.43 2.54
C ILE A 154 19.85 1.11 3.23
N LYS A 155 19.95 2.44 3.44
CA LYS A 155 18.84 3.26 3.91
C LYS A 155 17.87 3.54 2.75
N GLY A 156 16.64 3.88 3.09
CA GLY A 156 15.53 4.11 2.14
C GLY A 156 14.64 2.91 1.95
N VAL A 157 13.56 3.09 1.21
CA VAL A 157 12.64 2.02 0.83
C VAL A 157 13.19 1.27 -0.37
N GLN A 158 13.33 -0.03 -0.25
CA GLN A 158 13.72 -0.94 -1.32
C GLN A 158 12.46 -1.57 -1.92
N TYR A 159 12.43 -1.74 -3.23
CA TYR A 159 11.33 -2.38 -3.95
C TYR A 159 11.86 -3.63 -4.67
N PRO A 160 12.04 -4.74 -3.96
CA PRO A 160 12.44 -6.00 -4.59
C PRO A 160 11.40 -6.44 -5.62
N ASN A 161 11.87 -7.11 -6.68
CA ASN A 161 10.98 -7.64 -7.69
C ASN A 161 10.15 -8.80 -7.11
N ILE A 162 8.84 -8.66 -7.14
CA ILE A 162 7.87 -9.71 -6.78
C ILE A 162 6.96 -10.02 -7.97
N GLN A 163 6.44 -11.24 -7.99
CA GLN A 163 5.33 -11.57 -8.88
C GLN A 163 4.05 -10.92 -8.35
N ALA A 164 3.15 -10.52 -9.25
CA ALA A 164 1.83 -10.06 -8.86
C ALA A 164 1.06 -11.20 -8.17
N ILE A 165 0.51 -10.92 -7.00
CA ILE A 165 -0.07 -11.93 -6.10
C ILE A 165 -1.47 -11.49 -5.68
N GLU A 166 -2.48 -12.32 -5.98
CA GLU A 166 -3.82 -12.16 -5.44
C GLU A 166 -3.89 -12.80 -4.05
N THR A 167 -4.29 -12.03 -3.03
CA THR A 167 -4.32 -12.52 -1.64
C THR A 167 -5.21 -11.63 -0.75
N SER A 168 -5.67 -12.20 0.36
CA SER A 168 -6.23 -11.46 1.50
C SER A 168 -5.34 -11.50 2.73
N GLU A 169 -4.18 -12.17 2.65
CA GLU A 169 -3.25 -12.32 3.78
C GLU A 169 -1.82 -12.47 3.25
N ILE A 170 -0.89 -11.73 3.84
CA ILE A 170 0.55 -11.87 3.60
C ILE A 170 1.26 -12.20 4.89
N LYS A 171 1.94 -13.34 4.93
CA LYS A 171 2.88 -13.73 5.98
C LYS A 171 4.30 -13.40 5.56
N VAL A 172 5.05 -12.79 6.45
CA VAL A 172 6.46 -12.46 6.25
C VAL A 172 7.31 -13.28 7.19
N TYR A 173 8.20 -14.09 6.64
CA TYR A 173 9.16 -14.90 7.39
C TYR A 173 10.55 -14.29 7.26
N LEU A 174 11.29 -14.31 8.35
CA LEU A 174 12.69 -13.88 8.39
C LEU A 174 13.61 -15.06 8.15
N ASP A 175 14.28 -15.10 7.01
CA ASP A 175 15.21 -16.19 6.68
C ASP A 175 16.65 -15.88 7.10
N ASP A 176 17.07 -14.61 6.98
CA ASP A 176 18.44 -14.18 7.24
C ASP A 176 18.49 -12.69 7.57
N VAL A 177 19.51 -12.28 8.34
CA VAL A 177 19.71 -10.90 8.79
C VAL A 177 21.09 -10.37 8.45
N PHE A 178 21.20 -9.06 8.35
CA PHE A 178 22.47 -8.36 8.51
C PHE A 178 22.77 -8.27 10.00
N GLU A 179 23.92 -8.80 10.42
CA GLU A 179 24.38 -8.75 11.80
C GLU A 179 24.64 -7.31 12.25
N ALA A 180 24.43 -7.05 13.54
CA ALA A 180 24.60 -5.75 14.16
C ALA A 180 24.98 -5.92 15.63
N GLU A 181 25.19 -4.80 16.34
CA GLU A 181 25.60 -4.81 17.75
C GLU A 181 24.49 -5.33 18.67
N SER A 182 23.24 -4.92 18.42
CA SER A 182 22.08 -5.38 19.17
C SER A 182 21.54 -6.71 18.61
N ASN A 183 20.93 -7.49 19.50
CA ASN A 183 20.12 -8.64 19.09
C ASN A 183 18.72 -8.24 18.63
N ASP A 184 18.33 -6.99 18.84
CA ASP A 184 17.05 -6.51 18.41
C ASP A 184 17.05 -6.28 16.89
N PHE A 185 15.89 -6.49 16.31
CA PHE A 185 15.64 -6.41 14.88
C PHE A 185 14.71 -5.23 14.58
N ALA A 186 14.93 -4.56 13.47
CA ALA A 186 14.16 -3.38 13.10
C ALA A 186 13.68 -3.41 11.65
N ILE A 187 12.46 -2.93 11.44
CA ILE A 187 11.89 -2.51 10.14
C ILE A 187 11.26 -1.14 10.35
N SER A 188 11.62 -0.16 9.51
CA SER A 188 11.05 1.19 9.58
C SER A 188 9.72 1.31 8.84
N GLU A 189 9.57 0.63 7.71
CA GLU A 189 8.40 0.84 6.85
C GLU A 189 8.13 -0.36 5.96
N ILE A 190 6.85 -0.65 5.73
CA ILE A 190 6.38 -1.56 4.68
C ILE A 190 5.37 -0.82 3.81
N ARG A 191 5.48 -0.97 2.50
CA ARG A 191 4.57 -0.38 1.50
C ARG A 191 4.11 -1.44 0.52
N LEU A 192 2.83 -1.59 0.38
CA LEU A 192 2.22 -2.48 -0.60
C LEU A 192 1.52 -1.66 -1.66
N PHE A 193 1.71 -2.03 -2.93
CA PHE A 193 1.01 -1.36 -4.03
C PHE A 193 0.32 -2.41 -4.89
N GLY A 194 -0.85 -2.05 -5.38
CA GLY A 194 -1.64 -2.95 -6.18
C GLY A 194 -3.05 -2.42 -6.45
N MET A 195 -4.01 -3.32 -6.47
CA MET A 195 -5.42 -3.03 -6.74
C MET A 195 -6.29 -3.83 -5.77
N GLU A 196 -7.37 -3.23 -5.32
CA GLU A 196 -8.49 -3.96 -4.69
C GLU A 196 -9.24 -4.74 -5.77
N LEU A 197 -9.70 -5.96 -5.45
CA LEU A 197 -10.38 -6.85 -6.39
C LEU A 197 -11.89 -6.87 -6.19
#